data_66e9d139c63411421533adccb6655248
#
_entry.id   66e9d139c63411421533adccb6655248
#
_cell.length_a   1.000
_cell.length_b   1.000
_cell.length_c   1.000
_cell.angle_alpha   90.00
_cell.angle_beta   90.00
_cell.angle_gamma   90.00
#
_symmetry.space_group_name_H-M   'P 1'
#
loop_
_entity.id
_entity.type
_entity.pdbx_description
1 polymer ?
#
loop_
_entity_poly.entity_id
_entity_poly.type
_entity_poly.pdbx_seq_one_letter_code
_entity_poly.pdbx_strand_id
1 'polypeptide(L)'
;MWKAFVDWLTYGVFGLPAATRLGAAVNFFIYDVGKVLVLLAVVIFAVAIIRSFFPPEKTKKVLARGGEYVGNVLAALLGIVTPFCSCSAVPLFIGFLEAGVPLGVTFSFLISSPMVNEVALILLWGLFGWKIALLYISAGVLVAIAAGILLGRLHLEGLVEDYVWKIQVGRAESPELSWRDRLIYARGYMGDILRKVWPYVVFGIGVGAFIHGYAPENLLVRVAGKGNPLAVPIAVLIGVPLYSNAAGTIPIVQALMEKGMSTGTALAFMMAVTALSLPEAIILRRVLKPKLLAIYFGIGALTIMLIGYVFNWVIP
;
A
#
# COMPACT_ATOMS: atom_id res chain seq x y z
N MET A 1 19.40 15.45 -5.38
CA MET A 1 18.87 16.82 -5.58
C MET A 1 17.66 17.12 -4.67
N TRP A 2 16.55 16.35 -4.68
CA TRP A 2 15.38 16.61 -3.83
C TRP A 2 15.72 16.60 -2.32
N LYS A 3 16.46 15.59 -1.85
CA LYS A 3 16.88 15.51 -0.44
C LYS A 3 17.72 16.71 -0.03
N ALA A 4 18.70 17.10 -0.83
CA ALA A 4 19.56 18.25 -0.53
C ALA A 4 18.75 19.57 -0.47
N PHE A 5 17.74 19.73 -1.29
CA PHE A 5 16.81 20.88 -1.24
C PHE A 5 16.01 20.88 0.05
N VAL A 6 15.47 19.74 0.46
CA VAL A 6 14.68 19.62 1.71
C VAL A 6 15.58 19.83 2.94
N ASP A 7 16.81 19.30 2.93
CA ASP A 7 17.77 19.49 4.01
C ASP A 7 18.14 20.99 4.14
N TRP A 8 18.39 21.65 3.01
CA TRP A 8 18.65 23.09 2.98
C TRP A 8 17.43 23.90 3.50
N LEU A 9 16.22 23.54 3.08
CA LEU A 9 15.00 24.21 3.51
C LEU A 9 14.76 24.03 5.02
N THR A 10 14.90 22.80 5.52
CA THR A 10 14.61 22.48 6.94
C THR A 10 15.67 23.01 7.88
N TYR A 11 16.94 22.78 7.55
CA TYR A 11 18.04 23.08 8.44
C TYR A 11 18.65 24.47 8.18
N GLY A 12 18.64 24.92 6.92
CA GLY A 12 19.16 26.22 6.53
C GLY A 12 18.16 27.35 6.66
N VAL A 13 16.96 27.21 6.07
CA VAL A 13 15.94 28.30 6.05
C VAL A 13 15.12 28.34 7.33
N PHE A 14 14.59 27.18 7.78
CA PHE A 14 13.82 27.13 9.03
C PHE A 14 14.69 27.10 10.28
N GLY A 15 16.02 26.93 10.14
CA GLY A 15 16.94 26.96 11.26
C GLY A 15 16.77 25.84 12.29
N LEU A 16 16.07 24.74 11.92
CA LEU A 16 15.81 23.63 12.82
C LEU A 16 17.11 22.78 12.95
N PRO A 17 17.61 22.52 14.18
CA PRO A 17 18.80 21.68 14.31
C PRO A 17 18.51 20.23 13.88
N ALA A 18 19.40 19.66 13.06
CA ALA A 18 19.24 18.29 12.55
C ALA A 18 19.21 17.23 13.67
N ALA A 19 19.83 17.50 14.80
CA ALA A 19 19.87 16.61 15.96
C ALA A 19 18.58 16.63 16.81
N THR A 20 17.64 17.53 16.52
CA THR A 20 16.37 17.60 17.27
C THR A 20 15.30 16.70 16.67
N ARG A 21 14.48 16.11 17.53
CA ARG A 21 13.33 15.30 17.12
C ARG A 21 12.38 16.05 16.18
N LEU A 22 12.16 17.33 16.45
CA LEU A 22 11.33 18.21 15.64
C LEU A 22 11.96 18.44 14.25
N GLY A 23 13.27 18.73 14.20
CA GLY A 23 13.99 18.92 12.93
C GLY A 23 13.93 17.67 12.04
N ALA A 24 14.15 16.49 12.63
CA ALA A 24 14.03 15.22 11.91
C ALA A 24 12.60 14.96 11.42
N ALA A 25 11.57 15.19 12.25
CA ALA A 25 10.18 14.99 11.88
C ALA A 25 9.73 15.95 10.76
N VAL A 26 10.11 17.23 10.82
CA VAL A 26 9.78 18.23 9.79
C VAL A 26 10.50 17.93 8.49
N ASN A 27 11.77 17.54 8.54
CA ASN A 27 12.54 17.13 7.35
C ASN A 27 11.89 15.93 6.67
N PHE A 28 11.58 14.88 7.44
CA PHE A 28 10.88 13.70 6.95
C PHE A 28 9.53 14.07 6.31
N PHE A 29 8.73 14.90 7.00
CA PHE A 29 7.43 15.33 6.50
C PHE A 29 7.52 16.03 5.14
N ILE A 30 8.37 17.05 5.01
CA ILE A 30 8.53 17.82 3.76
C ILE A 30 9.06 16.91 2.65
N TYR A 31 10.05 16.05 2.97
CA TYR A 31 10.64 15.13 2.02
C TYR A 31 9.62 14.16 1.46
N ASP A 32 8.87 13.49 2.35
CA ASP A 32 7.94 12.44 1.95
C ASP A 32 6.66 13.01 1.31
N VAL A 33 6.11 14.12 1.80
CA VAL A 33 4.95 14.77 1.16
C VAL A 33 5.27 15.13 -0.29
N GLY A 34 6.38 15.79 -0.54
CA GLY A 34 6.76 16.17 -1.89
C GLY A 34 7.01 14.95 -2.79
N LYS A 35 7.78 13.96 -2.29
CA LYS A 35 8.08 12.73 -3.01
C LYS A 35 6.80 11.94 -3.36
N VAL A 36 5.92 11.76 -2.38
CA VAL A 36 4.68 10.98 -2.56
C VAL A 36 3.72 11.68 -3.51
N LEU A 37 3.52 13.01 -3.40
CA LEU A 37 2.64 13.74 -4.30
C LEU A 37 3.14 13.74 -5.75
N VAL A 38 4.44 13.90 -5.97
CA VAL A 38 5.03 13.83 -7.32
C VAL A 38 4.90 12.42 -7.88
N LEU A 39 5.26 11.39 -7.10
CA LEU A 39 5.14 10.00 -7.52
C LEU A 39 3.69 9.65 -7.83
N LEU A 40 2.75 10.05 -6.99
CA LEU A 40 1.31 9.86 -7.17
C LEU A 40 0.82 10.52 -8.48
N ALA A 41 1.24 11.76 -8.74
CA ALA A 41 0.90 12.47 -9.98
C ALA A 41 1.39 11.70 -11.22
N VAL A 42 2.67 11.29 -11.22
CA VAL A 42 3.29 10.58 -12.34
C VAL A 42 2.59 9.24 -12.58
N VAL A 43 2.35 8.47 -11.51
CA VAL A 43 1.72 7.14 -11.63
C VAL A 43 0.27 7.27 -12.08
N ILE A 44 -0.54 8.15 -11.49
CA ILE A 44 -1.94 8.35 -11.90
C ILE A 44 -1.99 8.78 -13.37
N PHE A 45 -1.11 9.68 -13.80
CA PHE A 45 -1.02 10.12 -15.18
C PHE A 45 -0.68 8.96 -16.13
N ALA A 46 0.36 8.17 -15.80
CA ALA A 46 0.76 7.01 -16.60
C ALA A 46 -0.36 5.96 -16.68
N VAL A 47 -0.99 5.64 -15.54
CA VAL A 47 -2.12 4.71 -15.49
C VAL A 47 -3.31 5.23 -16.30
N ALA A 48 -3.63 6.52 -16.24
CA ALA A 48 -4.71 7.09 -17.02
C ALA A 48 -4.43 7.00 -18.53
N ILE A 49 -3.17 7.19 -18.97
CA ILE A 49 -2.76 6.95 -20.35
C ILE A 49 -2.93 5.49 -20.73
N ILE A 50 -2.36 4.56 -19.96
CA ILE A 50 -2.48 3.11 -20.21
C ILE A 50 -3.95 2.70 -20.29
N ARG A 51 -4.78 3.16 -19.35
CA ARG A 51 -6.22 2.91 -19.34
C ARG A 51 -6.93 3.44 -20.57
N SER A 52 -6.46 4.53 -21.16
CA SER A 52 -7.03 5.07 -22.41
C SER A 52 -6.83 4.17 -23.62
N PHE A 53 -5.90 3.20 -23.58
CA PHE A 53 -5.68 2.19 -24.61
C PHE A 53 -6.44 0.89 -24.34
N PHE A 54 -6.71 0.57 -23.07
CA PHE A 54 -7.37 -0.66 -22.67
C PHE A 54 -8.78 -0.35 -22.15
N PRO A 55 -9.82 -0.55 -22.96
CA PRO A 55 -11.19 -0.42 -22.46
C PRO A 55 -11.43 -1.40 -21.30
N PRO A 56 -12.15 -0.98 -20.26
CA PRO A 56 -12.42 -1.77 -19.05
C PRO A 56 -12.96 -3.18 -19.30
N GLU A 57 -13.69 -3.35 -20.42
CA GLU A 57 -14.28 -4.61 -20.84
C GLU A 57 -13.26 -5.71 -21.19
N LYS A 58 -12.08 -5.33 -21.75
CA LYS A 58 -11.01 -6.29 -22.02
C LYS A 58 -10.38 -6.82 -20.74
N THR A 59 -10.13 -5.91 -19.79
CA THR A 59 -9.57 -6.27 -18.47
C THR A 59 -10.54 -7.16 -17.70
N LYS A 60 -11.84 -6.84 -17.71
CA LYS A 60 -12.89 -7.69 -17.14
C LYS A 60 -12.90 -9.08 -17.75
N LYS A 61 -12.84 -9.19 -19.10
CA LYS A 61 -12.82 -10.50 -19.78
C LYS A 61 -11.62 -11.36 -19.39
N VAL A 62 -10.45 -10.78 -19.16
CA VAL A 62 -9.25 -11.51 -18.75
C VAL A 62 -9.36 -11.97 -17.30
N LEU A 63 -9.74 -11.08 -16.39
CA LEU A 63 -9.83 -11.37 -14.95
C LEU A 63 -11.04 -12.25 -14.58
N ALA A 64 -12.13 -12.17 -15.34
CA ALA A 64 -13.34 -12.96 -15.11
C ALA A 64 -13.38 -14.32 -15.86
N ARG A 65 -12.46 -14.56 -16.82
CA ARG A 65 -12.53 -15.71 -17.73
C ARG A 65 -12.27 -17.06 -17.05
N GLY A 66 -11.57 -17.07 -15.90
CA GLY A 66 -11.15 -18.30 -15.21
C GLY A 66 -11.95 -18.65 -13.95
N GLY A 67 -13.05 -17.94 -13.69
CA GLY A 67 -13.74 -18.02 -12.41
C GLY A 67 -13.06 -17.20 -11.31
N GLU A 68 -13.72 -17.08 -10.16
CA GLU A 68 -13.29 -16.22 -9.06
C GLU A 68 -11.90 -16.55 -8.52
N TYR A 69 -11.56 -17.84 -8.39
CA TYR A 69 -10.25 -18.27 -7.88
C TYR A 69 -9.10 -17.90 -8.80
N VAL A 70 -9.26 -18.18 -10.11
CA VAL A 70 -8.24 -17.83 -11.11
C VAL A 70 -8.09 -16.31 -11.20
N GLY A 71 -9.19 -15.58 -11.11
CA GLY A 71 -9.20 -14.12 -11.06
C GLY A 71 -8.38 -13.57 -9.89
N ASN A 72 -8.55 -14.14 -8.68
CA ASN A 72 -7.78 -13.73 -7.49
C ASN A 72 -6.28 -13.98 -7.66
N VAL A 73 -5.89 -15.13 -8.23
CA VAL A 73 -4.47 -15.44 -8.50
C VAL A 73 -3.89 -14.47 -9.53
N LEU A 74 -4.58 -14.26 -10.65
CA LEU A 74 -4.13 -13.35 -11.69
C LEU A 74 -4.04 -11.90 -11.20
N ALA A 75 -4.99 -11.46 -10.40
CA ALA A 75 -4.99 -10.13 -9.80
C ALA A 75 -3.84 -9.94 -8.80
N ALA A 76 -3.56 -10.95 -7.98
CA ALA A 76 -2.42 -10.94 -7.07
C ALA A 76 -1.09 -10.89 -7.81
N LEU A 77 -0.93 -11.68 -8.88
CA LEU A 77 0.27 -11.65 -9.74
C LEU A 77 0.41 -10.31 -10.48
N LEU A 78 -0.70 -9.75 -10.96
CA LEU A 78 -0.70 -8.42 -11.57
C LEU A 78 -0.22 -7.35 -10.59
N GLY A 79 -0.62 -7.46 -9.31
CA GLY A 79 -0.17 -6.56 -8.24
C GLY A 79 1.35 -6.59 -8.06
N ILE A 80 2.00 -7.76 -8.20
CA ILE A 80 3.46 -7.89 -8.07
C ILE A 80 4.19 -7.20 -9.22
N VAL A 81 3.70 -7.39 -10.45
CA VAL A 81 4.35 -6.86 -11.66
C VAL A 81 4.16 -5.33 -11.76
N THR A 82 3.18 -4.80 -11.06
CA THR A 82 2.88 -3.36 -11.09
C THR A 82 3.58 -2.65 -9.90
N PRO A 83 4.56 -1.75 -10.15
CA PRO A 83 5.32 -1.08 -9.08
C PRO A 83 4.49 0.01 -8.40
N PHE A 84 3.35 -0.35 -7.86
CA PHE A 84 2.42 0.61 -7.26
C PHE A 84 2.51 0.61 -5.74
N CYS A 85 2.67 1.80 -5.16
CA CYS A 85 2.38 2.00 -3.75
C CYS A 85 0.86 1.94 -3.49
N SER A 86 0.44 1.79 -2.25
CA SER A 86 -0.97 1.78 -1.86
C SER A 86 -1.77 2.97 -2.42
N CYS A 87 -1.18 4.16 -2.44
CA CYS A 87 -1.82 5.37 -2.98
C CYS A 87 -2.13 5.28 -4.48
N SER A 88 -1.33 4.57 -5.26
CA SER A 88 -1.53 4.40 -6.71
C SER A 88 -2.33 3.15 -7.06
N ALA A 89 -2.36 2.15 -6.18
CA ALA A 89 -3.19 0.96 -6.33
C ALA A 89 -4.69 1.29 -6.21
N VAL A 90 -5.07 2.27 -5.36
CA VAL A 90 -6.48 2.66 -5.16
C VAL A 90 -7.19 3.16 -6.42
N PRO A 91 -6.62 4.03 -7.27
CA PRO A 91 -7.24 4.41 -8.54
C PRO A 91 -7.49 3.22 -9.48
N LEU A 92 -6.59 2.24 -9.51
CA LEU A 92 -6.79 1.01 -10.28
C LEU A 92 -7.87 0.13 -9.66
N PHE A 93 -7.87 0.01 -8.33
CA PHE A 93 -8.93 -0.67 -7.59
C PHE A 93 -10.31 -0.12 -7.95
N ILE A 94 -10.48 1.22 -7.93
CA ILE A 94 -11.72 1.87 -8.37
C ILE A 94 -12.03 1.51 -9.82
N GLY A 95 -11.04 1.60 -10.71
CA GLY A 95 -11.21 1.27 -12.12
C GLY A 95 -11.61 -0.17 -12.37
N PHE A 96 -11.12 -1.13 -11.59
CA PHE A 96 -11.56 -2.52 -11.68
C PHE A 96 -13.01 -2.71 -11.21
N LEU A 97 -13.41 -2.03 -10.13
CA LEU A 97 -14.80 -2.04 -9.67
C LEU A 97 -15.75 -1.41 -10.71
N GLU A 98 -15.41 -0.26 -11.26
CA GLU A 98 -16.14 0.39 -12.35
C GLU A 98 -16.27 -0.50 -13.59
N ALA A 99 -15.20 -1.27 -13.91
CA ALA A 99 -15.20 -2.27 -14.98
C ALA A 99 -16.09 -3.49 -14.66
N GLY A 100 -16.56 -3.63 -13.42
CA GLY A 100 -17.35 -4.77 -12.95
C GLY A 100 -16.51 -6.03 -12.72
N VAL A 101 -15.24 -5.88 -12.34
CA VAL A 101 -14.41 -6.97 -11.83
C VAL A 101 -14.94 -7.36 -10.45
N PRO A 102 -15.04 -8.66 -10.11
CA PRO A 102 -15.52 -9.09 -8.79
C PRO A 102 -14.73 -8.47 -7.64
N LEU A 103 -15.43 -8.09 -6.57
CA LEU A 103 -14.85 -7.37 -5.43
C LEU A 103 -13.67 -8.11 -4.81
N GLY A 104 -13.75 -9.43 -4.63
CA GLY A 104 -12.67 -10.25 -4.10
C GLY A 104 -11.41 -10.23 -4.96
N VAL A 105 -11.57 -10.32 -6.28
CA VAL A 105 -10.46 -10.23 -7.25
C VAL A 105 -9.77 -8.87 -7.15
N THR A 106 -10.56 -7.82 -7.04
CA THR A 106 -10.06 -6.45 -6.93
C THR A 106 -9.30 -6.23 -5.61
N PHE A 107 -9.75 -6.86 -4.52
CA PHE A 107 -9.01 -6.84 -3.24
C PHE A 107 -7.72 -7.64 -3.29
N SER A 108 -7.66 -8.78 -4.00
CA SER A 108 -6.39 -9.51 -4.19
C SER A 108 -5.32 -8.64 -4.84
N PHE A 109 -5.68 -7.84 -5.83
CA PHE A 109 -4.79 -6.85 -6.43
C PHE A 109 -4.37 -5.77 -5.42
N LEU A 110 -5.35 -5.19 -4.69
CA LEU A 110 -5.10 -4.10 -3.75
C LEU A 110 -4.15 -4.50 -2.61
N ILE A 111 -4.25 -5.76 -2.13
CA ILE A 111 -3.39 -6.28 -1.06
C ILE A 111 -2.00 -6.61 -1.58
N SER A 112 -1.89 -7.28 -2.73
CA SER A 112 -0.59 -7.74 -3.24
C SER A 112 0.32 -6.58 -3.68
N SER A 113 -0.26 -5.57 -4.30
CA SER A 113 0.48 -4.46 -4.93
C SER A 113 1.39 -3.68 -3.94
N PRO A 114 0.94 -3.21 -2.78
CA PRO A 114 1.83 -2.54 -1.83
C PRO A 114 2.69 -3.50 -1.00
N MET A 115 2.22 -4.75 -0.79
CA MET A 115 2.89 -5.73 0.04
C MET A 115 4.09 -6.37 -0.67
N VAL A 116 3.94 -6.69 -1.96
CA VAL A 116 4.94 -7.41 -2.75
C VAL A 116 5.39 -6.52 -3.90
N ASN A 117 6.46 -5.76 -3.70
CA ASN A 117 7.05 -4.94 -4.74
C ASN A 117 8.53 -5.28 -4.96
N GLU A 118 9.06 -4.90 -6.13
CA GLU A 118 10.44 -5.17 -6.54
C GLU A 118 11.47 -4.56 -5.60
N VAL A 119 11.17 -3.40 -5.00
CA VAL A 119 12.09 -2.74 -4.05
C VAL A 119 12.21 -3.56 -2.78
N ALA A 120 11.09 -4.05 -2.23
CA ALA A 120 11.10 -4.95 -1.08
C ALA A 120 11.87 -6.23 -1.39
N LEU A 121 11.66 -6.82 -2.58
CA LEU A 121 12.37 -8.02 -3.02
C LEU A 121 13.88 -7.82 -3.06
N ILE A 122 14.35 -6.80 -3.77
CA ILE A 122 15.79 -6.53 -3.95
C ILE A 122 16.48 -6.24 -2.61
N LEU A 123 15.84 -5.43 -1.75
CA LEU A 123 16.39 -5.07 -0.45
C LEU A 123 16.39 -6.25 0.54
N LEU A 124 15.29 -7.03 0.59
CA LEU A 124 15.24 -8.23 1.43
C LEU A 124 16.25 -9.29 0.96
N TRP A 125 16.41 -9.45 -0.36
CA TRP A 125 17.42 -10.35 -0.91
C TRP A 125 18.83 -9.90 -0.52
N GLY A 126 19.14 -8.60 -0.67
CA GLY A 126 20.46 -8.06 -0.35
C GLY A 126 20.82 -8.12 1.14
N LEU A 127 19.85 -7.91 2.04
CA LEU A 127 20.10 -7.83 3.49
C LEU A 127 19.90 -9.16 4.23
N PHE A 128 18.89 -9.94 3.84
CA PHE A 128 18.48 -11.14 4.57
C PHE A 128 18.64 -12.43 3.75
N GLY A 129 19.06 -12.30 2.49
CA GLY A 129 19.27 -13.43 1.59
C GLY A 129 17.97 -13.88 0.86
N TRP A 130 18.19 -14.67 -0.20
CA TRP A 130 17.13 -15.07 -1.14
C TRP A 130 16.01 -15.90 -0.51
N LYS A 131 16.32 -16.70 0.52
CA LYS A 131 15.32 -17.54 1.22
C LYS A 131 14.25 -16.68 1.89
N ILE A 132 14.65 -15.65 2.63
CA ILE A 132 13.72 -14.74 3.34
C ILE A 132 12.93 -13.90 2.32
N ALA A 133 13.60 -13.42 1.26
CA ALA A 133 12.91 -12.68 0.19
C ALA A 133 11.83 -13.54 -0.50
N LEU A 134 12.15 -14.80 -0.84
CA LEU A 134 11.19 -15.71 -1.46
C LEU A 134 10.02 -16.06 -0.52
N LEU A 135 10.30 -16.32 0.75
CA LEU A 135 9.26 -16.58 1.76
C LEU A 135 8.34 -15.38 1.92
N TYR A 136 8.89 -14.17 1.96
CA TYR A 136 8.11 -12.93 2.06
C TYR A 136 7.15 -12.76 0.88
N ILE A 137 7.64 -12.93 -0.36
CA ILE A 137 6.83 -12.81 -1.56
C ILE A 137 5.73 -13.86 -1.60
N SER A 138 6.09 -15.13 -1.41
CA SER A 138 5.10 -16.23 -1.44
C SER A 138 4.03 -16.03 -0.37
N ALA A 139 4.42 -15.61 0.83
CA ALA A 139 3.46 -15.30 1.88
C ALA A 139 2.57 -14.10 1.51
N GLY A 140 3.13 -13.00 0.98
CA GLY A 140 2.36 -11.84 0.54
C GLY A 140 1.33 -12.19 -0.54
N VAL A 141 1.71 -13.02 -1.51
CA VAL A 141 0.79 -13.53 -2.55
C VAL A 141 -0.30 -14.39 -1.95
N LEU A 142 0.05 -15.31 -1.05
CA LEU A 142 -0.92 -16.17 -0.38
C LEU A 142 -1.91 -15.36 0.46
N VAL A 143 -1.44 -14.34 1.20
CA VAL A 143 -2.32 -13.40 1.93
C VAL A 143 -3.28 -12.72 0.97
N ALA A 144 -2.76 -12.16 -0.12
CA ALA A 144 -3.56 -11.42 -1.08
C ALA A 144 -4.66 -12.29 -1.70
N ILE A 145 -4.33 -13.54 -2.09
CA ILE A 145 -5.29 -14.48 -2.64
C ILE A 145 -6.31 -14.92 -1.58
N ALA A 146 -5.84 -15.32 -0.40
CA ALA A 146 -6.72 -15.82 0.65
C ALA A 146 -7.69 -14.74 1.17
N ALA A 147 -7.18 -13.53 1.42
CA ALA A 147 -8.00 -12.41 1.86
C ALA A 147 -8.98 -11.96 0.76
N GLY A 148 -8.56 -11.95 -0.51
CA GLY A 148 -9.44 -11.63 -1.63
C GLY A 148 -10.57 -12.64 -1.80
N ILE A 149 -10.27 -13.95 -1.74
CA ILE A 149 -11.28 -15.02 -1.78
C ILE A 149 -12.26 -14.87 -0.61
N LEU A 150 -11.74 -14.62 0.60
CA LEU A 150 -12.59 -14.47 1.78
C LEU A 150 -13.52 -13.27 1.65
N LEU A 151 -13.00 -12.12 1.21
CA LEU A 151 -13.79 -10.90 0.98
C LEU A 151 -14.82 -11.08 -0.15
N GLY A 152 -14.46 -11.80 -1.23
CA GLY A 152 -15.39 -12.12 -2.32
C GLY A 152 -16.57 -12.98 -1.86
N ARG A 153 -16.30 -13.99 -1.02
CA ARG A 153 -17.35 -14.87 -0.49
C ARG A 153 -18.32 -14.21 0.48
N LEU A 154 -17.92 -13.11 1.09
CA LEU A 154 -18.78 -12.38 2.04
C LEU A 154 -19.83 -11.51 1.34
N HIS A 155 -19.86 -11.43 0.01
CA HIS A 155 -20.83 -10.65 -0.78
C HIS A 155 -21.05 -9.23 -0.24
N LEU A 156 -19.95 -8.50 -0.10
CA LEU A 156 -19.93 -7.17 0.54
C LEU A 156 -20.06 -6.00 -0.47
N GLU A 157 -20.51 -6.27 -1.71
CA GLU A 157 -20.65 -5.28 -2.79
C GLU A 157 -21.54 -4.09 -2.39
N GLY A 158 -22.58 -4.33 -1.57
CA GLY A 158 -23.45 -3.28 -1.04
C GLY A 158 -22.78 -2.32 -0.03
N LEU A 159 -21.54 -2.62 0.38
CA LEU A 159 -20.72 -1.77 1.25
C LEU A 159 -19.68 -0.94 0.49
N VAL A 160 -19.65 -1.02 -0.83
CA VAL A 160 -18.97 -0.06 -1.70
C VAL A 160 -19.85 1.17 -1.86
N GLU A 161 -19.28 2.36 -1.98
CA GLU A 161 -20.06 3.60 -2.14
C GLU A 161 -20.79 3.62 -3.49
N ASP A 162 -22.04 4.03 -3.50
CA ASP A 162 -22.97 3.91 -4.64
C ASP A 162 -22.50 4.66 -5.90
N TYR A 163 -21.70 5.72 -5.74
CA TYR A 163 -21.20 6.47 -6.87
C TYR A 163 -20.21 5.68 -7.72
N VAL A 164 -19.49 4.69 -7.13
CA VAL A 164 -18.54 3.83 -7.85
C VAL A 164 -19.27 3.00 -8.91
N TRP A 165 -20.48 2.53 -8.59
CA TRP A 165 -21.31 1.75 -9.50
C TRP A 165 -22.07 2.62 -10.52
N LYS A 166 -22.32 3.89 -10.19
CA LYS A 166 -23.02 4.85 -11.05
C LYS A 166 -22.14 5.45 -12.12
N ILE A 167 -20.82 5.43 -11.94
CA ILE A 167 -19.87 5.74 -12.99
C ILE A 167 -19.86 4.53 -13.93
N GLN A 168 -21.01 4.30 -14.60
CA GLN A 168 -20.96 3.52 -15.82
C GLN A 168 -20.06 4.31 -16.76
N VAL A 169 -18.85 3.81 -16.95
CA VAL A 169 -18.07 4.19 -18.12
C VAL A 169 -19.03 4.02 -19.28
N GLY A 170 -19.50 5.14 -19.80
CA GLY A 170 -20.53 5.13 -20.82
C GLY A 170 -20.12 4.11 -21.87
N ARG A 171 -21.10 3.37 -22.38
CA ARG A 171 -21.03 2.64 -23.64
C ARG A 171 -20.76 3.63 -24.80
N ALA A 172 -19.72 4.41 -24.69
CA ALA A 172 -19.12 5.08 -25.79
C ALA A 172 -18.29 4.00 -26.47
N GLU A 173 -18.80 3.47 -27.59
CA GLU A 173 -17.93 3.01 -28.67
C GLU A 173 -16.77 3.98 -28.70
N SER A 174 -15.58 3.53 -28.31
CA SER A 174 -14.45 4.41 -28.14
C SER A 174 -14.10 4.95 -29.53
N PRO A 175 -14.44 6.20 -29.89
CA PRO A 175 -13.82 6.79 -31.05
C PRO A 175 -12.33 6.73 -30.76
N GLU A 176 -11.53 6.39 -31.76
CA GLU A 176 -10.08 6.34 -31.63
C GLU A 176 -9.61 7.67 -31.08
N LEU A 177 -9.41 7.74 -29.76
CA LEU A 177 -8.98 8.95 -29.08
C LEU A 177 -7.63 9.36 -29.65
N SER A 178 -7.54 10.57 -30.18
CA SER A 178 -6.28 11.17 -30.57
C SER A 178 -5.32 11.20 -29.39
N TRP A 179 -4.01 11.15 -29.64
CA TRP A 179 -3.00 11.30 -28.60
C TRP A 179 -3.20 12.56 -27.73
N ARG A 180 -3.65 13.64 -28.35
CA ARG A 180 -3.96 14.90 -27.66
C ARG A 180 -5.12 14.70 -26.67
N ASP A 181 -6.16 14.01 -27.07
CA ASP A 181 -7.33 13.76 -26.21
C ASP A 181 -7.00 12.83 -25.06
N ARG A 182 -6.12 11.84 -25.28
CA ARG A 182 -5.60 10.95 -24.22
C ARG A 182 -4.79 11.74 -23.18
N LEU A 183 -3.95 12.67 -23.59
CA LEU A 183 -3.17 13.52 -22.68
C LEU A 183 -4.07 14.47 -21.89
N ILE A 184 -5.08 15.07 -22.54
CA ILE A 184 -6.07 15.93 -21.86
C ILE A 184 -6.87 15.12 -20.83
N TYR A 185 -7.33 13.94 -21.21
CA TYR A 185 -8.02 13.01 -20.31
C TYR A 185 -7.14 12.64 -19.12
N ALA A 186 -5.90 12.20 -19.35
CA ALA A 186 -4.98 11.79 -18.29
C ALA A 186 -4.65 12.95 -17.34
N ARG A 187 -4.47 14.17 -17.87
CA ARG A 187 -4.23 15.37 -17.05
C ARG A 187 -5.44 15.73 -16.20
N GLY A 188 -6.64 15.69 -16.77
CA GLY A 188 -7.88 15.95 -16.05
C GLY A 188 -8.10 14.93 -14.92
N TYR A 189 -8.00 13.65 -15.24
CA TYR A 189 -8.15 12.54 -14.30
C TYR A 189 -7.11 12.62 -13.14
N MET A 190 -5.84 12.88 -13.48
CA MET A 190 -4.78 13.11 -12.50
C MET A 190 -5.12 14.28 -11.57
N GLY A 191 -5.52 15.42 -12.12
CA GLY A 191 -5.85 16.62 -11.36
C GLY A 191 -7.02 16.39 -10.40
N ASP A 192 -8.06 15.71 -10.84
CA ASP A 192 -9.25 15.40 -10.04
C ASP A 192 -8.94 14.47 -8.87
N ILE A 193 -8.13 13.43 -9.10
CA ILE A 193 -7.71 12.53 -8.03
C ILE A 193 -6.77 13.24 -7.05
N LEU A 194 -5.75 13.96 -7.56
CA LEU A 194 -4.82 14.68 -6.69
C LEU A 194 -5.56 15.66 -5.76
N ARG A 195 -6.49 16.47 -6.30
CA ARG A 195 -7.28 17.41 -5.50
C ARG A 195 -8.09 16.74 -4.41
N LYS A 196 -8.56 15.52 -4.64
CA LYS A 196 -9.32 14.75 -3.65
C LYS A 196 -8.45 14.08 -2.60
N VAL A 197 -7.22 13.70 -2.95
CA VAL A 197 -6.37 12.82 -2.15
C VAL A 197 -5.28 13.57 -1.39
N TRP A 198 -4.76 14.70 -1.91
CA TRP A 198 -3.63 15.40 -1.30
C TRP A 198 -3.80 15.77 0.18
N PRO A 199 -4.98 16.21 0.69
CA PRO A 199 -5.10 16.58 2.10
C PRO A 199 -4.94 15.38 3.02
N TYR A 200 -5.40 14.21 2.57
CA TYR A 200 -5.31 12.96 3.32
C TYR A 200 -3.89 12.40 3.32
N VAL A 201 -3.18 12.54 2.19
CA VAL A 201 -1.76 12.19 2.09
C VAL A 201 -0.94 13.05 3.04
N VAL A 202 -1.15 14.37 3.04
CA VAL A 202 -0.46 15.31 3.93
C VAL A 202 -0.75 14.99 5.40
N PHE A 203 -2.02 14.73 5.75
CA PHE A 203 -2.40 14.37 7.11
C PHE A 203 -1.77 13.03 7.53
N GLY A 204 -1.85 12.01 6.68
CA GLY A 204 -1.30 10.68 6.98
C GLY A 204 0.22 10.69 7.14
N ILE A 205 0.93 11.40 6.25
CA ILE A 205 2.39 11.57 6.37
C ILE A 205 2.72 12.42 7.62
N GLY A 206 1.88 13.40 7.97
CA GLY A 206 2.04 14.19 9.20
C GLY A 206 1.99 13.34 10.47
N VAL A 207 1.03 12.43 10.55
CA VAL A 207 0.95 11.43 11.64
C VAL A 207 2.18 10.53 11.63
N GLY A 208 2.59 10.03 10.46
CA GLY A 208 3.80 9.21 10.29
C GLY A 208 5.07 9.95 10.73
N ALA A 209 5.23 11.21 10.35
CA ALA A 209 6.35 12.07 10.72
C ALA A 209 6.41 12.32 12.24
N PHE A 210 5.25 12.54 12.86
CA PHE A 210 5.15 12.68 14.31
C PHE A 210 5.62 11.40 15.02
N ILE A 211 5.14 10.23 14.57
CA ILE A 211 5.54 8.95 15.14
C ILE A 211 7.04 8.70 14.90
N HIS A 212 7.56 8.97 13.70
CA HIS A 212 8.98 8.82 13.38
C HIS A 212 9.89 9.67 14.27
N GLY A 213 9.46 10.89 14.60
CA GLY A 213 10.24 11.80 15.47
C GLY A 213 10.14 11.47 16.96
N TYR A 214 9.05 10.89 17.42
CA TYR A 214 8.73 10.76 18.85
C TYR A 214 8.58 9.31 19.34
N ALA A 215 8.38 8.30 18.47
CA ALA A 215 8.27 6.91 18.91
C ALA A 215 9.64 6.40 19.37
N PRO A 216 9.78 5.94 20.63
CA PRO A 216 11.02 5.33 21.08
C PRO A 216 11.17 3.94 20.46
N GLU A 217 12.21 3.75 19.64
CA GLU A 217 12.56 2.43 19.06
C GLU A 217 12.65 1.32 20.10
N ASN A 218 13.09 1.67 21.29
CA ASN A 218 13.19 0.74 22.42
C ASN A 218 11.84 0.22 22.93
N LEU A 219 10.74 0.94 22.71
CA LEU A 219 9.41 0.50 23.12
C LEU A 219 8.95 -0.71 22.31
N LEU A 220 9.15 -0.66 21.00
CA LEU A 220 8.83 -1.77 20.08
C LEU A 220 9.59 -3.05 20.47
N VAL A 221 10.89 -2.94 20.70
CA VAL A 221 11.71 -4.08 21.10
C VAL A 221 11.32 -4.64 22.46
N ARG A 222 10.99 -3.76 23.43
CA ARG A 222 10.61 -4.17 24.78
C ARG A 222 9.28 -4.93 24.80
N VAL A 223 8.35 -4.57 23.91
CA VAL A 223 7.00 -5.15 23.89
C VAL A 223 6.88 -6.28 22.86
N ALA A 224 7.61 -6.19 21.74
CA ALA A 224 7.59 -7.15 20.63
C ALA A 224 8.88 -8.00 20.53
N GLY A 225 9.68 -8.09 21.61
CA GLY A 225 10.92 -8.88 21.66
C GLY A 225 10.69 -10.40 21.71
N LYS A 226 11.80 -11.16 21.55
CA LYS A 226 11.81 -12.64 21.60
C LYS A 226 11.20 -13.14 22.91
N GLY A 227 10.29 -14.12 22.83
CA GLY A 227 9.67 -14.78 23.99
C GLY A 227 8.29 -14.23 24.37
N ASN A 228 7.83 -13.13 23.79
CA ASN A 228 6.47 -12.66 24.01
C ASN A 228 5.52 -13.26 22.96
N PRO A 229 4.54 -14.10 23.32
CA PRO A 229 3.58 -14.65 22.36
C PRO A 229 2.72 -13.58 21.69
N LEU A 230 2.56 -12.42 22.30
CA LEU A 230 1.83 -11.28 21.74
C LEU A 230 2.70 -10.35 20.88
N ALA A 231 3.99 -10.69 20.68
CA ALA A 231 4.91 -9.85 19.89
C ALA A 231 4.39 -9.57 18.48
N VAL A 232 3.88 -10.59 17.78
CA VAL A 232 3.35 -10.45 16.41
C VAL A 232 2.09 -9.57 16.37
N PRO A 233 1.03 -9.81 17.15
CA PRO A 233 -0.13 -8.92 17.21
C PRO A 233 0.22 -7.47 17.54
N ILE A 234 1.08 -7.25 18.50
CA ILE A 234 1.49 -5.92 18.91
C ILE A 234 2.26 -5.22 17.80
N ALA A 235 3.20 -5.91 17.15
CA ALA A 235 3.96 -5.36 16.02
C ALA A 235 3.03 -4.98 14.85
N VAL A 236 2.04 -5.82 14.51
CA VAL A 236 1.05 -5.53 13.48
C VAL A 236 0.19 -4.34 13.86
N LEU A 237 -0.35 -4.28 15.08
CA LEU A 237 -1.19 -3.17 15.54
C LEU A 237 -0.42 -1.83 15.59
N ILE A 238 0.86 -1.86 15.94
CA ILE A 238 1.71 -0.67 15.90
C ILE A 238 2.05 -0.29 14.45
N GLY A 239 2.19 -1.28 13.56
CA GLY A 239 2.46 -1.05 12.13
C GLY A 239 1.31 -0.36 11.41
N VAL A 240 0.05 -0.70 11.72
CA VAL A 240 -1.14 -0.15 11.04
C VAL A 240 -1.23 1.38 11.02
N PRO A 241 -1.01 2.11 12.12
CA PRO A 241 -1.04 3.58 12.10
C PRO A 241 0.19 4.20 11.42
N LEU A 242 1.26 3.43 11.23
CA LEU A 242 2.48 3.92 10.59
C LEU A 242 2.30 3.99 9.08
N TYR A 243 2.95 4.96 8.48
CA TYR A 243 3.06 5.07 7.03
C TYR A 243 4.53 5.06 6.63
N SER A 244 4.92 4.04 5.89
CA SER A 244 6.23 3.99 5.23
C SER A 244 6.16 3.07 4.01
N ASN A 245 7.07 3.30 3.06
CA ASN A 245 7.25 2.35 1.98
C ASN A 245 8.26 1.25 2.40
N ALA A 246 8.39 0.19 1.59
CA ALA A 246 9.31 -0.90 1.87
C ALA A 246 10.76 -0.43 2.06
N ALA A 247 11.22 0.52 1.23
CA ALA A 247 12.59 1.06 1.33
C ALA A 247 12.85 1.81 2.65
N GLY A 248 11.84 2.51 3.18
CA GLY A 248 11.94 3.18 4.48
C GLY A 248 11.78 2.24 5.67
N THR A 249 11.01 1.18 5.51
CA THR A 249 10.71 0.23 6.61
C THR A 249 11.84 -0.79 6.82
N ILE A 250 12.53 -1.22 5.76
CA ILE A 250 13.57 -2.27 5.86
C ILE A 250 14.73 -1.90 6.80
N PRO A 251 15.30 -0.68 6.77
CA PRO A 251 16.33 -0.31 7.75
C PRO A 251 15.81 -0.35 9.19
N ILE A 252 14.54 0.01 9.42
CA ILE A 252 13.91 -0.06 10.75
C ILE A 252 13.77 -1.53 11.17
N VAL A 253 13.30 -2.39 10.27
CA VAL A 253 13.18 -3.83 10.50
C VAL A 253 14.53 -4.44 10.85
N GLN A 254 15.60 -4.09 10.12
CA GLN A 254 16.96 -4.54 10.40
C GLN A 254 17.41 -4.11 11.81
N ALA A 255 17.25 -2.85 12.16
CA ALA A 255 17.62 -2.34 13.48
C ALA A 255 16.80 -3.02 14.61
N LEU A 256 15.52 -3.32 14.38
CA LEU A 256 14.68 -4.03 15.35
C LEU A 256 15.13 -5.48 15.52
N MET A 257 15.54 -6.16 14.45
CA MET A 257 16.06 -7.52 14.49
C MET A 257 17.42 -7.58 15.22
N GLU A 258 18.33 -6.62 14.96
CA GLU A 258 19.60 -6.48 15.67
C GLU A 258 19.41 -6.25 17.18
N LYS A 259 18.31 -5.57 17.56
CA LYS A 259 17.90 -5.37 18.97
C LYS A 259 17.15 -6.57 19.58
N GLY A 260 16.98 -7.67 18.85
CA GLY A 260 16.41 -8.93 19.40
C GLY A 260 14.93 -9.18 19.07
N MET A 261 14.33 -8.46 18.11
CA MET A 261 13.03 -8.83 17.57
C MET A 261 13.16 -10.09 16.70
N SER A 262 12.20 -11.01 16.79
CA SER A 262 12.19 -12.20 15.94
C SER A 262 11.90 -11.85 14.49
N THR A 263 12.50 -12.58 13.55
CA THR A 263 12.40 -12.34 12.11
C THR A 263 10.96 -12.28 11.61
N GLY A 264 10.11 -13.22 12.04
CA GLY A 264 8.71 -13.24 11.62
C GLY A 264 7.90 -12.08 12.18
N THR A 265 8.18 -11.62 13.40
CA THR A 265 7.55 -10.43 13.98
C THR A 265 7.95 -9.17 13.21
N ALA A 266 9.23 -9.04 12.86
CA ALA A 266 9.75 -7.91 12.10
C ALA A 266 9.18 -7.86 10.66
N LEU A 267 9.08 -9.02 10.00
CA LEU A 267 8.45 -9.12 8.68
C LEU A 267 6.93 -8.85 8.72
N ALA A 268 6.22 -9.32 9.75
CA ALA A 268 4.79 -9.01 9.94
C ALA A 268 4.58 -7.51 10.20
N PHE A 269 5.44 -6.87 10.98
CA PHE A 269 5.45 -5.41 11.14
C PHE A 269 5.62 -4.70 9.79
N MET A 270 6.59 -5.11 8.97
CA MET A 270 6.81 -4.56 7.64
C MET A 270 5.59 -4.73 6.74
N MET A 271 4.96 -5.92 6.73
CA MET A 271 3.74 -6.16 5.97
C MET A 271 2.60 -5.24 6.41
N ALA A 272 2.41 -5.06 7.74
CA ALA A 272 1.37 -4.19 8.27
C ALA A 272 1.57 -2.72 7.89
N VAL A 273 2.80 -2.21 8.00
CA VAL A 273 3.14 -0.82 7.63
C VAL A 273 2.92 -0.55 6.14
N THR A 274 3.20 -1.53 5.27
CA THR A 274 3.11 -1.35 3.82
C THR A 274 1.71 -1.58 3.26
N ALA A 275 0.94 -2.53 3.83
CA ALA A 275 -0.33 -2.97 3.28
C ALA A 275 -1.57 -2.49 4.06
N LEU A 276 -1.42 -2.01 5.30
CA LEU A 276 -2.55 -1.62 6.16
C LEU A 276 -2.36 -0.23 6.77
N SER A 277 -1.78 0.69 6.02
CA SER A 277 -1.46 2.02 6.56
C SER A 277 -2.68 2.91 6.76
N LEU A 278 -2.62 3.80 7.76
CA LEU A 278 -3.68 4.78 8.03
C LEU A 278 -4.00 5.67 6.81
N PRO A 279 -3.03 6.20 6.05
CA PRO A 279 -3.33 6.95 4.82
C PRO A 279 -4.11 6.15 3.80
N GLU A 280 -3.80 4.86 3.65
CA GLU A 280 -4.56 3.96 2.77
C GLU A 280 -6.01 3.83 3.24
N ALA A 281 -6.23 3.65 4.55
CA ALA A 281 -7.58 3.61 5.13
C ALA A 281 -8.37 4.88 4.81
N ILE A 282 -7.73 6.05 4.92
CA ILE A 282 -8.35 7.36 4.66
C ILE A 282 -8.72 7.51 3.18
N ILE A 283 -7.86 7.06 2.26
CA ILE A 283 -8.15 7.10 0.82
C ILE A 283 -9.28 6.12 0.48
N LEU A 284 -9.19 4.89 0.96
CA LEU A 284 -10.18 3.84 0.73
C LEU A 284 -11.56 4.21 1.31
N ARG A 285 -11.61 5.00 2.39
CA ARG A 285 -12.86 5.49 2.98
C ARG A 285 -13.73 6.29 1.99
N ARG A 286 -13.14 6.83 0.93
CA ARG A 286 -13.89 7.50 -0.14
C ARG A 286 -14.64 6.53 -1.04
N VAL A 287 -14.20 5.28 -1.09
CA VAL A 287 -14.73 4.25 -1.99
C VAL A 287 -15.51 3.17 -1.23
N LEU A 288 -15.06 2.89 -0.01
CA LEU A 288 -15.59 1.85 0.86
C LEU A 288 -16.32 2.44 2.06
N LYS A 289 -17.51 1.91 2.37
CA LYS A 289 -18.20 2.25 3.61
C LYS A 289 -17.39 1.78 4.83
N PRO A 290 -17.50 2.44 6.00
CA PRO A 290 -16.66 2.14 7.18
C PRO A 290 -16.64 0.66 7.58
N LYS A 291 -17.77 -0.01 7.42
CA LYS A 291 -17.94 -1.43 7.76
C LYS A 291 -17.05 -2.33 6.87
N LEU A 292 -17.03 -2.07 5.56
CA LEU A 292 -16.18 -2.83 4.63
C LEU A 292 -14.70 -2.55 4.88
N LEU A 293 -14.35 -1.28 5.14
CA LEU A 293 -13.00 -0.88 5.48
C LEU A 293 -12.49 -1.60 6.74
N ALA A 294 -13.31 -1.66 7.80
CA ALA A 294 -12.98 -2.38 9.04
C ALA A 294 -12.79 -3.89 8.80
N ILE A 295 -13.65 -4.50 7.98
CA ILE A 295 -13.53 -5.92 7.60
C ILE A 295 -12.23 -6.15 6.82
N TYR A 296 -11.91 -5.31 5.84
CA TYR A 296 -10.69 -5.39 5.04
C TYR A 296 -9.44 -5.31 5.92
N PHE A 297 -9.36 -4.29 6.79
CA PHE A 297 -8.23 -4.12 7.72
C PHE A 297 -8.15 -5.27 8.74
N GLY A 298 -9.30 -5.73 9.23
CA GLY A 298 -9.39 -6.87 10.16
C GLY A 298 -8.86 -8.17 9.56
N ILE A 299 -9.33 -8.53 8.35
CA ILE A 299 -8.87 -9.73 7.63
C ILE A 299 -7.39 -9.61 7.28
N GLY A 300 -6.95 -8.45 6.78
CA GLY A 300 -5.55 -8.19 6.46
C GLY A 300 -4.65 -8.33 7.70
N ALA A 301 -5.02 -7.71 8.82
CA ALA A 301 -4.27 -7.82 10.07
C ALA A 301 -4.19 -9.26 10.58
N LEU A 302 -5.31 -9.98 10.60
CA LEU A 302 -5.35 -11.38 11.04
C LEU A 302 -4.47 -12.28 10.17
N THR A 303 -4.54 -12.15 8.85
CA THR A 303 -3.70 -12.92 7.91
C THR A 303 -2.23 -12.59 8.07
N ILE A 304 -1.86 -11.33 8.24
CA ILE A 304 -0.47 -10.93 8.50
C ILE A 304 0.02 -11.48 9.85
N MET A 305 -0.80 -11.44 10.90
CA MET A 305 -0.46 -12.03 12.20
C MET A 305 -0.19 -13.54 12.09
N LEU A 306 -1.05 -14.28 11.39
CA LEU A 306 -0.86 -15.71 11.16
C LEU A 306 0.47 -16.00 10.45
N ILE A 307 0.78 -15.24 9.40
CA ILE A 307 2.06 -15.40 8.68
C ILE A 307 3.25 -15.01 9.55
N GLY A 308 3.14 -13.98 10.37
CA GLY A 308 4.19 -13.62 11.31
C GLY A 308 4.55 -14.77 12.28
N TYR A 309 3.54 -15.48 12.78
CA TYR A 309 3.77 -16.69 13.58
C TYR A 309 4.38 -17.84 12.78
N VAL A 310 3.91 -18.07 11.55
CA VAL A 310 4.49 -19.08 10.65
C VAL A 310 5.96 -18.76 10.37
N PHE A 311 6.29 -17.52 10.10
CA PHE A 311 7.68 -17.11 9.90
C PHE A 311 8.55 -17.30 11.15
N ASN A 312 8.04 -16.99 12.34
CA ASN A 312 8.76 -17.24 13.58
C ASN A 312 9.00 -18.74 13.84
N TRP A 313 8.15 -19.59 13.31
CA TRP A 313 8.30 -21.05 13.40
C TRP A 313 9.27 -21.60 12.35
N VAL A 314 9.26 -21.05 11.12
CA VAL A 314 10.07 -21.53 9.99
C VAL A 314 11.47 -20.90 9.99
N ILE A 315 11.60 -19.67 10.50
CA ILE A 315 12.86 -18.92 10.55
C ILE A 315 13.22 -18.74 12.03
N PRO A 316 14.05 -19.61 12.62
CA PRO A 316 14.40 -19.56 14.03
C PRO A 316 15.28 -18.36 14.41
#